data_8660e88bab3704a35975e43608150134
#
_entry.id   8660e88bab3704a35975e43608150134
#
_cell.length_a   1.000
_cell.length_b   1.000
_cell.length_c   1.000
_cell.angle_alpha   90.00
_cell.angle_beta   90.00
_cell.angle_gamma   90.00
#
_symmetry.space_group_name_H-M   'P 1'
#
loop_
_entity.id
_entity.type
_entity.pdbx_description
1 polymer ?
#
loop_
_entity_poly.entity_id
_entity_poly.type
_entity_poly.pdbx_seq_one_letter_code
_entity_poly.pdbx_strand_id
1 'polypeptide(L)'
;MGTVGRSLVGKDVDKIVELLNKALADEWLAYYQYWIGAKVAAGPMRGAVTVELEEHATEELGHALMLVDRILQLGGTPLLAPQDWYEMTNCGYEAPEDPYVEVLLEQNIQGEQCAIEVYQKLVDFTKDVDPVTYEMSLQIMTDEIEHEEDLQALQEDIQLMKERR
;
A
#
# COMPACT_ATOMS: atom_id res chain seq x y z
N MET A 1 -21.81 7.49 10.84
CA MET A 1 -20.85 7.63 11.97
C MET A 1 -21.39 6.90 13.18
N GLY A 2 -20.62 5.95 13.70
CA GLY A 2 -20.95 5.24 14.94
C GLY A 2 -20.48 6.03 16.17
N THR A 3 -21.41 6.47 17.02
CA THR A 3 -21.07 7.33 18.18
C THR A 3 -20.26 6.59 19.24
N VAL A 4 -20.60 5.32 19.51
CA VAL A 4 -19.92 4.52 20.55
C VAL A 4 -18.49 4.19 20.11
N GLY A 5 -18.29 3.69 18.88
CA GLY A 5 -16.97 3.36 18.37
C GLY A 5 -15.99 4.54 18.43
N ARG A 6 -16.45 5.73 18.01
CA ARG A 6 -15.65 6.96 18.11
C ARG A 6 -15.35 7.33 19.58
N SER A 7 -16.32 7.19 20.48
CA SER A 7 -16.13 7.53 21.89
C SER A 7 -15.13 6.62 22.61
N LEU A 8 -15.00 5.37 22.18
CA LEU A 8 -14.03 4.41 22.74
C LEU A 8 -12.59 4.81 22.40
N VAL A 9 -12.34 5.36 21.21
CA VAL A 9 -11.02 5.87 20.80
C VAL A 9 -10.70 7.22 21.48
N GLY A 10 -11.72 8.04 21.71
CA GLY A 10 -11.62 9.27 22.50
C GLY A 10 -10.75 10.35 21.85
N LYS A 11 -9.78 10.87 22.59
CA LYS A 11 -8.95 12.02 22.19
C LYS A 11 -8.01 11.76 21.00
N ASP A 12 -7.71 10.50 20.71
CA ASP A 12 -6.75 10.12 19.67
C ASP A 12 -7.38 9.98 18.27
N VAL A 13 -8.72 10.13 18.15
CA VAL A 13 -9.46 10.02 16.89
C VAL A 13 -8.86 10.87 15.78
N ASP A 14 -8.60 12.15 16.02
CA ASP A 14 -8.14 13.08 14.99
C ASP A 14 -6.74 12.69 14.48
N LYS A 15 -5.89 12.21 15.39
CA LYS A 15 -4.56 11.71 15.00
C LYS A 15 -4.62 10.42 14.20
N ILE A 16 -5.50 9.49 14.58
CA ILE A 16 -5.71 8.26 13.83
C ILE A 16 -6.25 8.57 12.42
N VAL A 17 -7.23 9.46 12.30
CA VAL A 17 -7.77 9.88 10.99
C VAL A 17 -6.68 10.52 10.10
N GLU A 18 -5.80 11.34 10.68
CA GLU A 18 -4.65 11.89 9.94
C GLU A 18 -3.74 10.78 9.40
N LEU A 19 -3.35 9.82 10.26
CA LEU A 19 -2.48 8.71 9.87
C LEU A 19 -3.14 7.80 8.81
N LEU A 20 -4.44 7.53 8.95
CA LEU A 20 -5.20 6.76 7.97
C LEU A 20 -5.31 7.47 6.62
N ASN A 21 -5.46 8.80 6.60
CA ASN A 21 -5.47 9.56 5.35
C ASN A 21 -4.09 9.56 4.65
N LYS A 22 -3.00 9.57 5.41
CA LYS A 22 -1.66 9.41 4.82
C LYS A 22 -1.48 8.03 4.20
N ALA A 23 -1.90 6.98 4.90
CA ALA A 23 -1.91 5.62 4.35
C ALA A 23 -2.83 5.51 3.12
N LEU A 24 -4.01 6.14 3.14
CA LEU A 24 -4.92 6.18 1.99
C LEU A 24 -4.28 6.80 0.75
N ALA A 25 -3.48 7.85 0.92
CA ALA A 25 -2.71 8.45 -0.16
C ALA A 25 -1.69 7.44 -0.72
N ASP A 26 -0.99 6.70 0.16
CA ASP A 26 -0.03 5.67 -0.24
C ASP A 26 -0.71 4.57 -1.06
N GLU A 27 -1.86 4.06 -0.63
CA GLU A 27 -2.59 2.99 -1.32
C GLU A 27 -3.06 3.40 -2.73
N TRP A 28 -3.59 4.61 -2.89
CA TRP A 28 -3.99 5.09 -4.22
C TRP A 28 -2.82 5.29 -5.16
N LEU A 29 -1.69 5.77 -4.67
CA LEU A 29 -0.47 5.92 -5.47
C LEU A 29 0.14 4.56 -5.81
N ALA A 30 0.17 3.62 -4.87
CA ALA A 30 0.61 2.25 -5.08
C ALA A 30 -0.28 1.53 -6.09
N TYR A 31 -1.61 1.62 -5.96
CA TYR A 31 -2.56 1.08 -6.93
C TYR A 31 -2.22 1.52 -8.35
N TYR A 32 -2.06 2.82 -8.57
CA TYR A 32 -1.79 3.33 -9.91
C TYR A 32 -0.40 2.94 -10.41
N GLN A 33 0.61 2.95 -9.55
CA GLN A 33 1.97 2.53 -9.90
C GLN A 33 2.01 1.06 -10.36
N TYR A 34 1.37 0.16 -9.64
CA TYR A 34 1.21 -1.24 -10.01
C TYR A 34 0.43 -1.40 -11.31
N TRP A 35 -0.75 -0.79 -11.38
CA TRP A 35 -1.63 -0.93 -12.54
C TRP A 35 -1.02 -0.43 -13.83
N ILE A 36 -0.43 0.77 -13.84
CA ILE A 36 0.20 1.32 -15.05
C ILE A 36 1.53 0.62 -15.36
N GLY A 37 2.29 0.23 -14.35
CA GLY A 37 3.50 -0.57 -14.49
C GLY A 37 3.22 -1.90 -15.20
N ALA A 38 2.17 -2.61 -14.81
CA ALA A 38 1.72 -3.83 -15.48
C ALA A 38 1.43 -3.62 -16.97
N LYS A 39 0.84 -2.48 -17.36
CA LYS A 39 0.48 -2.19 -18.76
C LYS A 39 1.67 -1.87 -19.65
N VAL A 40 2.70 -1.26 -19.09
CA VAL A 40 3.89 -0.86 -19.85
C VAL A 40 5.04 -1.85 -19.75
N ALA A 41 4.97 -2.85 -18.88
CA ALA A 41 6.05 -3.82 -18.60
C ALA A 41 6.67 -4.43 -19.86
N ALA A 42 8.00 -4.48 -19.88
CA ALA A 42 8.79 -5.06 -20.97
C ALA A 42 10.01 -5.82 -20.42
N GLY A 43 10.40 -6.91 -21.08
CA GLY A 43 11.58 -7.67 -20.68
C GLY A 43 11.31 -9.14 -20.39
N PRO A 44 12.29 -9.85 -19.79
CA PRO A 44 12.15 -11.26 -19.45
C PRO A 44 11.05 -11.48 -18.41
N MET A 45 10.38 -12.62 -18.51
CA MET A 45 9.27 -12.98 -17.59
C MET A 45 8.13 -11.94 -17.53
N ARG A 46 8.01 -11.03 -18.49
CA ARG A 46 6.97 -9.99 -18.52
C ARG A 46 5.58 -10.54 -18.19
N GLY A 47 5.23 -11.72 -18.70
CA GLY A 47 3.90 -12.33 -18.45
C GLY A 47 3.64 -12.61 -16.98
N ALA A 48 4.60 -13.18 -16.26
CA ALA A 48 4.48 -13.44 -14.82
C ALA A 48 4.47 -12.13 -14.04
N VAL A 49 5.40 -11.23 -14.33
CA VAL A 49 5.48 -9.92 -13.68
C VAL A 49 4.18 -9.12 -13.85
N THR A 50 3.60 -9.10 -15.06
CA THR A 50 2.34 -8.37 -15.31
C THR A 50 1.19 -8.92 -14.47
N VAL A 51 1.07 -10.25 -14.36
CA VAL A 51 0.01 -10.89 -13.55
C VAL A 51 0.15 -10.48 -12.09
N GLU A 52 1.35 -10.55 -11.54
CA GLU A 52 1.62 -10.18 -10.16
C GLU A 52 1.31 -8.71 -9.87
N LEU A 53 1.80 -7.81 -10.74
CA LEU A 53 1.52 -6.37 -10.58
C LEU A 53 0.01 -6.04 -10.67
N GLU A 54 -0.76 -6.74 -11.51
CA GLU A 54 -2.22 -6.56 -11.60
C GLU A 54 -2.95 -7.10 -10.37
N GLU A 55 -2.49 -8.21 -9.80
CA GLU A 55 -3.02 -8.79 -8.57
C GLU A 55 -2.79 -7.84 -7.39
N HIS A 56 -1.54 -7.41 -7.19
CA HIS A 56 -1.21 -6.42 -6.16
C HIS A 56 -2.00 -5.12 -6.33
N ALA A 57 -2.14 -4.58 -7.56
CA ALA A 57 -2.98 -3.40 -7.79
C ALA A 57 -4.43 -3.60 -7.29
N THR A 58 -4.99 -4.77 -7.48
CA THR A 58 -6.35 -5.08 -7.01
C THR A 58 -6.42 -5.10 -5.48
N GLU A 59 -5.40 -5.61 -4.82
CA GLU A 59 -5.33 -5.68 -3.37
C GLU A 59 -5.13 -4.29 -2.75
N GLU A 60 -4.27 -3.44 -3.34
CA GLU A 60 -4.12 -2.03 -2.92
C GLU A 60 -5.45 -1.26 -2.97
N LEU A 61 -6.25 -1.49 -4.00
CA LEU A 61 -7.60 -0.91 -4.08
C LEU A 61 -8.49 -1.41 -2.92
N GLY A 62 -8.36 -2.67 -2.53
CA GLY A 62 -9.02 -3.24 -1.37
C GLY A 62 -8.57 -2.57 -0.06
N HIS A 63 -7.28 -2.34 0.12
CA HIS A 63 -6.72 -1.63 1.28
C HIS A 63 -7.25 -0.18 1.34
N ALA A 64 -7.27 0.53 0.22
CA ALA A 64 -7.84 1.88 0.15
C ALA A 64 -9.31 1.91 0.61
N LEU A 65 -10.12 0.91 0.23
CA LEU A 65 -11.50 0.80 0.68
C LEU A 65 -11.60 0.58 2.19
N MET A 66 -10.78 -0.30 2.76
CA MET A 66 -10.73 -0.55 4.21
C MET A 66 -10.40 0.73 4.98
N LEU A 67 -9.44 1.52 4.50
CA LEU A 67 -9.04 2.78 5.11
C LEU A 67 -10.16 3.83 5.05
N VAL A 68 -10.82 3.99 3.90
CA VAL A 68 -11.97 4.91 3.75
C VAL A 68 -13.09 4.54 4.71
N ASP A 69 -13.46 3.27 4.77
CA ASP A 69 -14.52 2.80 5.66
C ASP A 69 -14.17 3.10 7.13
N ARG A 70 -12.91 2.88 7.53
CA ARG A 70 -12.47 3.15 8.90
C ARG A 70 -12.47 4.64 9.22
N ILE A 71 -11.99 5.50 8.32
CA ILE A 71 -12.04 6.96 8.48
C ILE A 71 -13.48 7.43 8.70
N LEU A 72 -14.42 6.96 7.89
CA LEU A 72 -15.84 7.30 8.01
C LEU A 72 -16.46 6.79 9.32
N GLN A 73 -16.10 5.57 9.77
CA GLN A 73 -16.54 5.03 11.05
C GLN A 73 -16.07 5.91 12.22
N LEU A 74 -14.86 6.44 12.14
CA LEU A 74 -14.32 7.37 13.14
C LEU A 74 -14.90 8.79 13.02
N GLY A 75 -15.74 9.05 12.01
CA GLY A 75 -16.35 10.35 11.75
C GLY A 75 -15.38 11.36 11.14
N GLY A 76 -14.28 10.88 10.57
CA GLY A 76 -13.35 11.67 9.78
C GLY A 76 -13.82 11.84 8.33
N THR A 77 -13.07 12.63 7.57
CA THR A 77 -13.26 12.83 6.14
C THR A 77 -12.08 12.21 5.41
N PRO A 78 -12.28 11.23 4.50
CA PRO A 78 -11.19 10.72 3.67
C PRO A 78 -10.74 11.79 2.65
N LEU A 79 -9.54 11.65 2.12
CA LEU A 79 -9.04 12.52 1.05
C LEU A 79 -10.02 12.52 -0.14
N LEU A 80 -10.48 13.71 -0.54
CA LEU A 80 -11.53 13.88 -1.54
C LEU A 80 -11.00 14.15 -2.96
N ALA A 81 -9.74 14.60 -3.07
CA ALA A 81 -9.15 14.95 -4.35
C ALA A 81 -7.84 14.19 -4.59
N PRO A 82 -7.63 13.61 -5.80
CA PRO A 82 -6.38 12.90 -6.11
C PRO A 82 -5.11 13.74 -5.95
N GLN A 83 -5.18 15.04 -6.15
CA GLN A 83 -4.05 15.94 -5.94
C GLN A 83 -3.53 15.92 -4.48
N ASP A 84 -4.41 15.67 -3.50
CA ASP A 84 -4.04 15.60 -2.08
C ASP A 84 -3.18 14.36 -1.77
N TRP A 85 -3.21 13.33 -2.61
CA TRP A 85 -2.38 12.13 -2.43
C TRP A 85 -0.89 12.45 -2.44
N TYR A 86 -0.45 13.34 -3.34
CA TYR A 86 0.96 13.75 -3.42
C TYR A 86 1.42 14.58 -2.20
N GLU A 87 0.50 15.31 -1.58
CA GLU A 87 0.80 16.12 -0.40
C GLU A 87 0.82 15.28 0.89
N MET A 88 -0.05 14.25 0.95
CA MET A 88 -0.29 13.47 2.16
C MET A 88 0.53 12.17 2.23
N THR A 89 1.02 11.66 1.12
CA THR A 89 1.73 10.38 1.05
C THR A 89 2.95 10.31 1.95
N ASN A 90 3.18 9.14 2.55
CA ASN A 90 4.43 8.82 3.24
C ASN A 90 5.49 8.30 2.26
N CYS A 91 5.08 7.51 1.25
CA CYS A 91 5.96 6.73 0.39
C CYS A 91 6.20 7.36 -0.99
N GLY A 92 5.37 8.33 -1.39
CA GLY A 92 5.49 8.96 -2.70
C GLY A 92 4.97 8.11 -3.86
N TYR A 93 5.32 8.52 -5.06
CA TYR A 93 4.97 7.85 -6.31
C TYR A 93 6.18 7.86 -7.23
N GLU A 94 6.51 6.72 -7.79
CA GLU A 94 7.59 6.60 -8.79
C GLU A 94 7.00 6.14 -10.12
N ALA A 95 7.02 7.04 -11.11
CA ALA A 95 6.50 6.73 -12.44
C ALA A 95 7.36 5.64 -13.10
N PRO A 96 6.76 4.63 -13.77
CA PRO A 96 7.47 3.58 -14.48
C PRO A 96 8.03 4.08 -15.84
N GLU A 97 8.91 5.09 -15.79
CA GLU A 97 9.52 5.69 -16.99
C GLU A 97 10.42 4.68 -17.72
N ASP A 98 11.11 3.83 -17.00
CA ASP A 98 11.77 2.64 -17.54
C ASP A 98 10.86 1.42 -17.34
N PRO A 99 10.23 0.90 -18.41
CA PRO A 99 9.28 -0.21 -18.30
C PRO A 99 9.95 -1.59 -18.15
N TYR A 100 11.28 -1.63 -18.01
CA TYR A 100 11.98 -2.90 -17.89
C TYR A 100 11.61 -3.60 -16.56
N VAL A 101 11.24 -4.89 -16.65
CA VAL A 101 10.64 -5.64 -15.52
C VAL A 101 11.45 -5.57 -14.24
N GLU A 102 12.79 -5.59 -14.29
CA GLU A 102 13.60 -5.52 -13.07
C GLU A 102 13.54 -4.14 -12.41
N VAL A 103 13.41 -3.08 -13.22
CA VAL A 103 13.23 -1.72 -12.68
C VAL A 103 11.86 -1.59 -12.03
N LEU A 104 10.82 -2.12 -12.67
CA LEU A 104 9.46 -2.12 -12.10
C LEU A 104 9.39 -2.91 -10.80
N LEU A 105 10.02 -4.09 -10.75
CA LEU A 105 10.08 -4.88 -9.51
C LEU A 105 10.78 -4.12 -8.40
N GLU A 106 11.95 -3.54 -8.68
CA GLU A 106 12.71 -2.77 -7.68
C GLU A 106 11.93 -1.57 -7.14
N GLN A 107 11.28 -0.79 -8.02
CA GLN A 107 10.45 0.35 -7.63
C GLN A 107 9.30 -0.07 -6.70
N ASN A 108 8.63 -1.18 -7.02
CA ASN A 108 7.50 -1.65 -6.21
C ASN A 108 7.98 -2.31 -4.92
N ILE A 109 9.10 -3.05 -4.90
CA ILE A 109 9.71 -3.56 -3.65
C ILE A 109 10.01 -2.41 -2.68
N GLN A 110 10.59 -1.32 -3.15
CA GLN A 110 10.84 -0.14 -2.31
C GLN A 110 9.53 0.48 -1.80
N GLY A 111 8.49 0.48 -2.61
CA GLY A 111 7.16 0.90 -2.21
C GLY A 111 6.61 0.04 -1.07
N GLU A 112 6.69 -1.29 -1.18
CA GLU A 112 6.23 -2.24 -0.14
C GLU A 112 7.01 -2.07 1.15
N GLN A 113 8.33 -1.93 1.08
CA GLN A 113 9.14 -1.69 2.27
C GLN A 113 8.72 -0.43 3.01
N CYS A 114 8.42 0.64 2.29
CA CYS A 114 7.86 1.86 2.89
C CYS A 114 6.47 1.62 3.49
N ALA A 115 5.58 0.92 2.80
CA ALA A 115 4.23 0.61 3.27
C ALA A 115 4.28 -0.22 4.57
N ILE A 116 5.11 -1.25 4.63
CA ILE A 116 5.33 -2.06 5.84
C ILE A 116 5.71 -1.17 7.03
N GLU A 117 6.65 -0.22 6.84
CA GLU A 117 7.04 0.72 7.90
C GLU A 117 5.90 1.66 8.31
N VAL A 118 5.08 2.10 7.36
CA VAL A 118 3.89 2.96 7.62
C VAL A 118 2.88 2.19 8.47
N TYR A 119 2.55 0.96 8.10
CA TYR A 119 1.61 0.14 8.86
C TYR A 119 2.18 -0.30 10.21
N GLN A 120 3.48 -0.54 10.33
CA GLN A 120 4.10 -0.78 11.63
C GLN A 120 3.89 0.40 12.59
N LYS A 121 4.02 1.65 12.11
CA LYS A 121 3.75 2.84 12.93
C LYS A 121 2.28 2.96 13.32
N LEU A 122 1.35 2.61 12.42
CA LEU A 122 -0.09 2.54 12.74
C LEU A 122 -0.40 1.49 13.79
N VAL A 123 0.18 0.29 13.64
CA VAL A 123 0.06 -0.81 14.61
C VAL A 123 0.56 -0.36 15.99
N ASP A 124 1.75 0.23 16.06
CA ASP A 124 2.34 0.69 17.32
C ASP A 124 1.50 1.78 17.99
N PHE A 125 0.96 2.72 17.20
CA PHE A 125 0.13 3.80 17.73
C PHE A 125 -1.24 3.34 18.22
N THR A 126 -1.85 2.35 17.54
CA THR A 126 -3.24 1.96 17.78
C THR A 126 -3.40 0.80 18.75
N LYS A 127 -2.32 0.07 19.06
CA LYS A 127 -2.32 -1.17 19.88
C LYS A 127 -3.13 -1.09 21.16
N ASP A 128 -2.99 -0.01 21.93
CA ASP A 128 -3.67 0.17 23.21
C ASP A 128 -4.76 1.26 23.16
N VAL A 129 -5.05 1.79 21.98
CA VAL A 129 -5.93 2.95 21.77
C VAL A 129 -7.17 2.58 20.96
N ASP A 130 -7.00 1.85 19.88
CA ASP A 130 -8.06 1.50 18.93
C ASP A 130 -7.86 0.08 18.38
N PRO A 131 -8.45 -0.93 19.02
CA PRO A 131 -8.25 -2.32 18.62
C PRO A 131 -8.75 -2.63 17.20
N VAL A 132 -9.72 -1.88 16.70
CA VAL A 132 -10.28 -2.10 15.35
C VAL A 132 -9.30 -1.59 14.27
N THR A 133 -8.76 -0.39 14.47
CA THR A 133 -7.72 0.14 13.57
C THR A 133 -6.43 -0.67 13.69
N TYR A 134 -6.06 -1.11 14.89
CA TYR A 134 -4.93 -2.00 15.12
C TYR A 134 -5.03 -3.29 14.30
N GLU A 135 -6.15 -4.01 14.41
CA GLU A 135 -6.36 -5.27 13.69
C GLU A 135 -6.36 -5.06 12.16
N MET A 136 -7.04 -4.02 11.68
CA MET A 136 -7.03 -3.66 10.26
C MET A 136 -5.61 -3.36 9.76
N SER A 137 -4.83 -2.61 10.54
CA SER A 137 -3.45 -2.26 10.17
C SER A 137 -2.54 -3.48 10.15
N LEU A 138 -2.71 -4.44 11.06
CA LEU A 138 -2.02 -5.73 11.04
C LEU A 138 -2.36 -6.56 9.80
N GLN A 139 -3.63 -6.59 9.41
CA GLN A 139 -4.06 -7.32 8.23
C GLN A 139 -3.39 -6.74 6.97
N ILE A 140 -3.47 -5.43 6.77
CA ILE A 140 -2.84 -4.79 5.61
C ILE A 140 -1.32 -5.00 5.64
N MET A 141 -0.67 -4.80 6.78
CA MET A 141 0.78 -5.04 6.92
C MET A 141 1.18 -6.47 6.54
N THR A 142 0.35 -7.45 6.83
CA THR A 142 0.59 -8.85 6.45
C THR A 142 0.57 -9.00 4.93
N ASP A 143 -0.40 -8.37 4.26
CA ASP A 143 -0.51 -8.39 2.81
C ASP A 143 0.71 -7.68 2.15
N GLU A 144 1.16 -6.53 2.69
CA GLU A 144 2.34 -5.81 2.17
C GLU A 144 3.64 -6.63 2.32
N ILE A 145 3.77 -7.41 3.40
CA ILE A 145 4.90 -8.32 3.58
C ILE A 145 4.88 -9.44 2.54
N GLU A 146 3.70 -9.97 2.22
CA GLU A 146 3.51 -10.97 1.16
C GLU A 146 3.82 -10.37 -0.22
N HIS A 147 3.34 -9.15 -0.51
CA HIS A 147 3.67 -8.44 -1.75
C HIS A 147 5.19 -8.26 -1.93
N GLU A 148 5.89 -7.84 -0.89
CA GLU A 148 7.36 -7.74 -0.94
C GLU A 148 8.01 -9.07 -1.29
N GLU A 149 7.58 -10.17 -0.64
CA GLU A 149 8.12 -11.52 -0.87
C GLU A 149 7.89 -11.98 -2.31
N ASP A 150 6.70 -11.79 -2.85
CA ASP A 150 6.32 -12.17 -4.21
C ASP A 150 7.15 -11.43 -5.27
N LEU A 151 7.33 -10.13 -5.10
CA LEU A 151 8.15 -9.32 -6.01
C LEU A 151 9.64 -9.71 -5.94
N GLN A 152 10.16 -9.98 -4.74
CA GLN A 152 11.54 -10.43 -4.55
C GLN A 152 11.77 -11.82 -5.15
N ALA A 153 10.79 -12.73 -5.06
CA ALA A 153 10.88 -14.04 -5.70
C ALA A 153 10.96 -13.94 -7.22
N LEU A 154 10.17 -13.05 -7.85
CA LEU A 154 10.27 -12.79 -9.29
C LEU A 154 11.63 -12.17 -9.67
N GLN A 155 12.16 -11.29 -8.84
CA GLN A 155 13.48 -10.67 -9.05
C GLN A 155 14.60 -11.73 -8.98
N GLU A 156 14.53 -12.63 -8.00
CA GLU A 156 15.45 -13.78 -7.89
C GLU A 156 15.39 -14.70 -9.11
N ASP A 157 14.21 -15.04 -9.59
CA ASP A 157 14.02 -15.90 -10.75
C ASP A 157 14.64 -15.29 -12.01
N ILE A 158 14.48 -13.99 -12.22
CA ILE A 158 15.11 -13.26 -13.33
C ILE A 158 16.64 -13.33 -13.21
N GLN A 159 17.17 -13.15 -12.02
CA GLN A 159 18.62 -13.22 -11.78
C GLN A 159 19.16 -14.64 -12.04
N LEU A 160 18.51 -15.67 -11.56
CA LEU A 160 18.88 -17.07 -11.81
C LEU A 160 18.86 -17.43 -13.31
N MET A 161 17.91 -16.88 -14.06
CA MET A 161 17.87 -17.06 -15.52
C MET A 161 19.07 -16.45 -16.23
N LYS A 162 19.58 -15.30 -15.75
CA LYS A 162 20.77 -14.64 -16.32
C LYS A 162 22.04 -15.44 -16.04
N GLU A 163 22.17 -15.98 -14.84
CA GLU A 163 23.35 -16.74 -14.42
C GLU A 163 23.51 -18.08 -15.14
N ARG A 164 22.44 -18.65 -15.66
CA ARG A 164 22.41 -19.92 -16.39
C ARG A 164 22.59 -19.80 -17.90
N ARG A 165 22.78 -18.59 -18.42
CA ARG A 165 23.11 -18.35 -19.84
C ARG A 165 24.60 -18.34 -20.06
#